data_5ea726089fff239283fbfe6bc8134338
#
_entry.id   5ea726089fff239283fbfe6bc8134338
#
_cell.length_a   1.000
_cell.length_b   1.000
_cell.length_c   1.000
_cell.angle_alpha   90.00
_cell.angle_beta   90.00
_cell.angle_gamma   90.00
#
_symmetry.space_group_name_H-M   'P 1'
#
loop_
_entity.id
_entity.type
_entity.pdbx_description
1 polymer ?
#
loop_
_entity_poly.entity_id
_entity_poly.type
_entity_poly.pdbx_seq_one_letter_code
_entity_poly.pdbx_strand_id
1 'polypeptide(L)'
;MDKPAAKRNAAPKQRREVSDPERRISGAFSAQPDLAGAKALLADPASPEKERIACLSALTAAAKKKADKEAIGAAFSDRTPLYAQLSASEPKLRKNAARLLGALGDGRDAAALAAALPAERTLFVVPSLLLALGRVGGSAAEAAIAAFPVPEPRDETEQKHVEEIRRALETAKNSFASEAFPPLRRLPAQRTILLLAPKGFLEELRQELESRGFSPDPVPCRTPDGAEGLTVRADDLRGLYRCRTAMEILLPVAEGIPASPEAVARAFSPAPALPYRLELRGYAGDRRAFLLETVRLLGGKNNPSHYASELRVVVSGNSAALYEKPCNVADTRYLYRKQAIPASIHPATAACLVRYARTHAGTTNPHPVVLDPCCGSGTLLFERERLSPCKHLFGVDLTPFAVRAARENAEAGDSRARFIQKDCLSFTPREPVDELYANLPFGNRVGTHEDNTALYAGLVHRLPDWLSASGFALLYTMEYRLLETCLKREPRLRIIDRTATEAGGLTPHVFLVRRA
;
A
#
# COMPACT_ATOMS: atom_id res chain seq x y z
N MET A 1 -9.35 59.94 -19.28
CA MET A 1 -9.19 59.26 -20.59
C MET A 1 -8.82 57.82 -20.32
N ASP A 2 -9.85 57.02 -20.27
CA ASP A 2 -9.77 55.59 -20.00
C ASP A 2 -9.37 54.80 -21.23
N LYS A 3 -8.55 53.77 -21.04
CA LYS A 3 -8.45 52.66 -21.99
C LYS A 3 -8.61 51.34 -21.21
N PRO A 4 -9.56 50.48 -21.60
CA PRO A 4 -9.84 49.26 -20.91
C PRO A 4 -8.89 48.13 -21.29
N ALA A 5 -8.51 47.33 -20.30
CA ALA A 5 -7.73 46.12 -20.43
C ALA A 5 -8.55 45.00 -21.11
N ALA A 6 -8.06 44.49 -22.22
CA ALA A 6 -8.66 43.35 -22.93
C ALA A 6 -8.44 42.05 -22.16
N LYS A 7 -9.51 41.49 -21.62
CA LYS A 7 -9.55 40.09 -21.14
C LYS A 7 -9.45 39.15 -22.34
N ARG A 8 -8.35 38.42 -22.47
CA ARG A 8 -8.24 37.29 -23.38
C ARG A 8 -9.06 36.12 -22.81
N ASN A 9 -10.21 35.86 -23.41
CA ASN A 9 -10.99 34.66 -23.20
C ASN A 9 -10.19 33.47 -23.73
N ALA A 10 -9.72 32.63 -22.83
CA ALA A 10 -9.24 31.27 -23.17
C ALA A 10 -10.45 30.43 -23.56
N ALA A 11 -10.48 29.94 -24.79
CA ALA A 11 -11.51 29.02 -25.27
C ALA A 11 -11.59 27.75 -24.35
N PRO A 12 -12.79 27.27 -24.04
CA PRO A 12 -12.94 26.07 -23.24
C PRO A 12 -12.33 24.88 -23.99
N LYS A 13 -11.43 24.13 -23.32
CA LYS A 13 -10.92 22.85 -23.83
C LYS A 13 -12.13 21.96 -24.13
N GLN A 14 -12.35 21.64 -25.39
CA GLN A 14 -13.35 20.66 -25.81
C GLN A 14 -13.12 19.37 -25.03
N ARG A 15 -14.07 19.00 -24.17
CA ARG A 15 -14.15 17.65 -23.59
C ARG A 15 -14.30 16.69 -24.78
N ARG A 16 -13.31 15.81 -24.93
CA ARG A 16 -13.38 14.69 -25.87
C ARG A 16 -14.70 13.98 -25.61
N GLU A 17 -15.62 13.97 -26.59
CA GLU A 17 -16.81 13.14 -26.52
C GLU A 17 -16.37 11.69 -26.46
N VAL A 18 -16.71 11.05 -25.34
CA VAL A 18 -16.49 9.62 -25.14
C VAL A 18 -17.44 8.90 -26.10
N SER A 19 -16.92 8.05 -26.98
CA SER A 19 -17.73 7.34 -27.97
C SER A 19 -18.79 6.47 -27.29
N ASP A 20 -19.93 6.26 -27.94
CA ASP A 20 -21.04 5.45 -27.42
C ASP A 20 -20.62 4.04 -26.96
N PRO A 21 -19.69 3.30 -27.64
CA PRO A 21 -19.13 2.04 -27.16
C PRO A 21 -18.34 2.16 -25.86
N GLU A 22 -17.57 3.25 -25.68
CA GLU A 22 -16.82 3.48 -24.42
C GLU A 22 -17.77 3.74 -23.24
N ARG A 23 -18.89 4.45 -23.48
CA ARG A 23 -19.93 4.66 -22.45
C ARG A 23 -20.68 3.38 -22.10
N ARG A 24 -21.03 2.54 -23.09
CA ARG A 24 -21.69 1.24 -22.85
C ARG A 24 -20.81 0.30 -22.04
N ILE A 25 -19.53 0.19 -22.38
CA ILE A 25 -18.60 -0.70 -21.68
C ILE A 25 -18.24 -0.14 -20.31
N SER A 26 -17.97 1.16 -20.17
CA SER A 26 -17.69 1.78 -18.88
C SER A 26 -18.92 1.84 -17.95
N GLY A 27 -20.13 1.99 -18.50
CA GLY A 27 -21.39 1.91 -17.76
C GLY A 27 -21.70 0.51 -17.27
N ALA A 28 -21.44 -0.53 -18.08
CA ALA A 28 -21.60 -1.92 -17.70
C ALA A 28 -20.65 -2.34 -16.58
N PHE A 29 -19.42 -1.80 -16.55
CA PHE A 29 -18.44 -2.07 -15.48
C PHE A 29 -18.74 -1.37 -14.15
N SER A 30 -19.68 -0.41 -14.09
CA SER A 30 -20.04 0.26 -12.85
C SER A 30 -21.16 -0.44 -12.06
N ALA A 31 -21.93 -1.36 -12.68
CA ALA A 31 -23.03 -2.06 -12.00
C ALA A 31 -22.86 -3.60 -11.96
N GLN A 32 -22.51 -4.22 -13.07
CA GLN A 32 -22.06 -5.63 -13.21
C GLN A 32 -21.36 -5.77 -14.57
N PRO A 33 -20.07 -6.09 -14.65
CA PRO A 33 -19.37 -6.15 -15.92
C PRO A 33 -19.87 -7.34 -16.75
N ASP A 34 -20.37 -7.08 -17.96
CA ASP A 34 -20.67 -8.11 -18.95
C ASP A 34 -19.36 -8.68 -19.53
N LEU A 35 -18.68 -9.50 -18.73
CA LEU A 35 -17.43 -10.16 -19.12
C LEU A 35 -17.67 -11.21 -20.22
N ALA A 36 -18.86 -11.79 -20.30
CA ALA A 36 -19.22 -12.75 -21.34
C ALA A 36 -19.35 -12.05 -22.69
N GLY A 37 -20.06 -10.92 -22.74
CA GLY A 37 -20.16 -10.09 -23.94
C GLY A 37 -18.80 -9.53 -24.38
N ALA A 38 -17.96 -9.09 -23.45
CA ALA A 38 -16.60 -8.65 -23.75
C ALA A 38 -15.75 -9.78 -24.37
N LYS A 39 -15.85 -11.01 -23.84
CA LYS A 39 -15.15 -12.17 -24.38
C LYS A 39 -15.64 -12.52 -25.78
N ALA A 40 -16.96 -12.53 -26.01
CA ALA A 40 -17.54 -12.77 -27.33
C ALA A 40 -17.11 -11.74 -28.37
N LEU A 41 -17.14 -10.44 -28.00
CA LEU A 41 -16.68 -9.33 -28.85
C LEU A 41 -15.21 -9.48 -29.28
N LEU A 42 -14.34 -9.88 -28.37
CA LEU A 42 -12.91 -10.05 -28.65
C LEU A 42 -12.60 -11.37 -29.37
N ALA A 43 -13.46 -12.36 -29.28
CA ALA A 43 -13.32 -13.64 -29.98
C ALA A 43 -13.76 -13.58 -31.44
N ASP A 44 -14.66 -12.65 -31.79
CA ASP A 44 -15.17 -12.50 -33.14
C ASP A 44 -14.33 -11.54 -33.98
N PRO A 45 -13.59 -12.02 -35.01
CA PRO A 45 -12.78 -11.17 -35.89
C PRO A 45 -13.61 -10.16 -36.70
N ALA A 46 -14.91 -10.43 -36.94
CA ALA A 46 -15.81 -9.55 -37.67
C ALA A 46 -16.33 -8.38 -36.84
N SER A 47 -16.17 -8.43 -35.54
CA SER A 47 -16.53 -7.32 -34.64
C SER A 47 -15.77 -6.05 -34.96
N PRO A 48 -16.41 -4.86 -34.90
CA PRO A 48 -15.76 -3.60 -35.24
C PRO A 48 -14.50 -3.31 -34.43
N GLU A 49 -13.40 -2.94 -35.09
CA GLU A 49 -12.12 -2.67 -34.43
C GLU A 49 -12.22 -1.60 -33.34
N LYS A 50 -13.02 -0.54 -33.55
CA LYS A 50 -13.23 0.52 -32.55
C LYS A 50 -13.85 -0.03 -31.27
N GLU A 51 -14.77 -0.97 -31.35
CA GLU A 51 -15.43 -1.59 -30.20
C GLU A 51 -14.46 -2.51 -29.46
N ARG A 52 -13.67 -3.30 -30.18
CA ARG A 52 -12.63 -4.15 -29.58
C ARG A 52 -11.56 -3.32 -28.86
N ILE A 53 -11.13 -2.18 -29.44
CA ILE A 53 -10.17 -1.24 -28.81
C ILE A 53 -10.77 -0.66 -27.52
N ALA A 54 -12.03 -0.21 -27.55
CA ALA A 54 -12.72 0.34 -26.39
C ALA A 54 -12.86 -0.71 -25.28
N CYS A 55 -13.24 -1.95 -25.65
CA CYS A 55 -13.34 -3.09 -24.73
C CYS A 55 -12.00 -3.37 -24.01
N LEU A 56 -10.91 -3.54 -24.75
CA LEU A 56 -9.58 -3.77 -24.17
C LEU A 56 -9.13 -2.64 -23.26
N SER A 57 -9.43 -1.40 -23.63
CA SER A 57 -9.12 -0.22 -22.81
C SER A 57 -9.90 -0.20 -21.50
N ALA A 58 -11.22 -0.52 -21.56
CA ALA A 58 -12.09 -0.59 -20.39
C ALA A 58 -11.68 -1.73 -19.44
N LEU A 59 -11.40 -2.92 -19.98
CA LEU A 59 -10.89 -4.07 -19.20
C LEU A 59 -9.54 -3.73 -18.52
N THR A 60 -8.63 -3.04 -19.23
CA THR A 60 -7.35 -2.61 -18.66
C THR A 60 -7.55 -1.60 -17.53
N ALA A 61 -8.51 -0.70 -17.65
CA ALA A 61 -8.82 0.27 -16.61
C ALA A 61 -9.44 -0.41 -15.37
N ALA A 62 -10.35 -1.36 -15.57
CA ALA A 62 -10.98 -2.15 -14.52
C ALA A 62 -9.96 -3.03 -13.78
N ALA A 63 -9.03 -3.66 -14.49
CA ALA A 63 -7.97 -4.51 -13.91
C ALA A 63 -7.02 -3.78 -12.92
N LYS A 64 -7.16 -2.47 -12.75
CA LYS A 64 -6.46 -1.72 -11.67
C LYS A 64 -7.02 -2.04 -10.28
N LYS A 65 -8.28 -2.46 -10.18
CA LYS A 65 -8.91 -2.91 -8.94
C LYS A 65 -8.73 -4.43 -8.81
N LYS A 66 -8.28 -4.89 -7.64
CA LYS A 66 -7.95 -6.31 -7.42
C LYS A 66 -9.11 -7.26 -7.72
N ALA A 67 -10.32 -6.95 -7.22
CA ALA A 67 -11.50 -7.78 -7.44
C ALA A 67 -11.87 -7.90 -8.93
N ASP A 68 -11.83 -6.77 -9.65
CA ASP A 68 -12.12 -6.74 -11.09
C ASP A 68 -11.04 -7.48 -11.90
N LYS A 69 -9.77 -7.36 -11.49
CA LYS A 69 -8.64 -8.10 -12.09
C LYS A 69 -8.85 -9.62 -11.97
N GLU A 70 -9.23 -10.10 -10.80
CA GLU A 70 -9.51 -11.52 -10.54
C GLU A 70 -10.69 -12.02 -11.38
N ALA A 71 -11.79 -11.25 -11.45
CA ALA A 71 -12.95 -11.56 -12.26
C ALA A 71 -12.62 -11.62 -13.77
N ILE A 72 -11.88 -10.63 -14.28
CA ILE A 72 -11.41 -10.60 -15.67
C ILE A 72 -10.47 -11.79 -15.92
N GLY A 73 -9.55 -12.09 -15.02
CA GLY A 73 -8.64 -13.23 -15.11
C GLY A 73 -9.37 -14.56 -15.22
N ALA A 74 -10.46 -14.74 -14.46
CA ALA A 74 -11.32 -15.92 -14.49
C ALA A 74 -12.15 -16.01 -15.79
N ALA A 75 -12.78 -14.91 -16.21
CA ALA A 75 -13.57 -14.86 -17.45
C ALA A 75 -12.73 -15.17 -18.71
N PHE A 76 -11.50 -14.66 -18.72
CA PHE A 76 -10.50 -14.94 -19.76
C PHE A 76 -9.53 -16.04 -19.33
N SER A 77 -9.98 -17.10 -18.64
CA SER A 77 -9.16 -18.29 -18.34
C SER A 77 -8.59 -18.92 -19.62
N ASP A 78 -9.37 -18.99 -20.67
CA ASP A 78 -8.90 -19.16 -22.04
C ASP A 78 -8.45 -17.80 -22.61
N ARG A 79 -7.15 -17.66 -22.91
CA ARG A 79 -6.51 -16.44 -23.41
C ARG A 79 -6.59 -16.29 -24.94
N THR A 80 -7.09 -17.28 -25.67
CA THR A 80 -7.15 -17.27 -27.14
C THR A 80 -7.71 -15.95 -27.70
N PRO A 81 -8.84 -15.40 -27.20
CA PRO A 81 -9.38 -14.13 -27.69
C PRO A 81 -8.44 -12.94 -27.49
N LEU A 82 -7.62 -12.93 -26.42
CA LEU A 82 -6.66 -11.86 -26.15
C LEU A 82 -5.39 -12.02 -26.99
N TYR A 83 -4.90 -13.25 -27.17
CA TYR A 83 -3.72 -13.52 -27.99
C TYR A 83 -3.97 -13.21 -29.46
N ALA A 84 -5.18 -13.46 -29.97
CA ALA A 84 -5.57 -13.08 -31.32
C ALA A 84 -5.44 -11.57 -31.57
N GLN A 85 -5.65 -10.74 -30.54
CA GLN A 85 -5.49 -9.29 -30.66
C GLN A 85 -4.03 -8.84 -30.72
N LEU A 86 -3.05 -9.65 -30.24
CA LEU A 86 -1.61 -9.35 -30.36
C LEU A 86 -1.11 -9.41 -31.80
N SER A 87 -1.80 -10.13 -32.68
CA SER A 87 -1.48 -10.26 -34.12
C SER A 87 -2.47 -9.52 -35.04
N ALA A 88 -3.38 -8.72 -34.47
CA ALA A 88 -4.35 -7.94 -35.25
C ALA A 88 -3.66 -6.93 -36.19
N SER A 89 -4.29 -6.64 -37.36
CA SER A 89 -3.78 -5.65 -38.29
C SER A 89 -3.68 -4.25 -37.70
N GLU A 90 -4.67 -3.84 -36.88
CA GLU A 90 -4.73 -2.52 -36.24
C GLU A 90 -3.76 -2.42 -35.05
N PRO A 91 -2.76 -1.53 -35.09
CA PRO A 91 -1.74 -1.37 -34.05
C PRO A 91 -2.29 -1.06 -32.65
N LYS A 92 -3.43 -0.34 -32.57
CA LYS A 92 -4.06 0.00 -31.28
C LYS A 92 -4.65 -1.23 -30.60
N LEU A 93 -5.11 -2.23 -31.36
CA LEU A 93 -5.56 -3.51 -30.80
C LEU A 93 -4.38 -4.24 -30.16
N ARG A 94 -3.25 -4.37 -30.89
CA ARG A 94 -2.04 -5.00 -30.36
C ARG A 94 -1.53 -4.33 -29.10
N LYS A 95 -1.48 -2.98 -29.12
CA LYS A 95 -1.09 -2.17 -27.95
C LYS A 95 -1.98 -2.43 -26.73
N ASN A 96 -3.30 -2.39 -26.91
CA ASN A 96 -4.24 -2.54 -25.80
C ASN A 96 -4.32 -3.98 -25.29
N ALA A 97 -4.17 -4.98 -26.16
CA ALA A 97 -4.05 -6.38 -25.76
C ALA A 97 -2.80 -6.60 -24.87
N ALA A 98 -1.63 -6.10 -25.29
CA ALA A 98 -0.43 -6.15 -24.49
C ALA A 98 -0.61 -5.48 -23.11
N ARG A 99 -1.26 -4.30 -23.07
CA ARG A 99 -1.54 -3.59 -21.82
C ARG A 99 -2.47 -4.37 -20.88
N LEU A 100 -3.50 -5.02 -21.42
CA LEU A 100 -4.41 -5.85 -20.62
C LEU A 100 -3.71 -7.08 -20.06
N LEU A 101 -2.98 -7.83 -20.89
CA LEU A 101 -2.20 -9.00 -20.45
C LEU A 101 -1.17 -8.60 -19.38
N GLY A 102 -0.45 -7.50 -19.56
CA GLY A 102 0.43 -6.95 -18.55
C GLY A 102 -0.27 -6.48 -17.27
N ALA A 103 -1.53 -6.01 -17.35
CA ALA A 103 -2.32 -5.64 -16.17
C ALA A 103 -2.81 -6.88 -15.40
N LEU A 104 -3.14 -7.97 -16.12
CA LEU A 104 -3.46 -9.27 -15.52
C LEU A 104 -2.24 -9.90 -14.83
N GLY A 105 -1.03 -9.72 -15.39
CA GLY A 105 0.23 -10.12 -14.77
C GLY A 105 0.34 -11.62 -14.55
N ASP A 106 -0.20 -12.43 -15.48
CA ASP A 106 -0.18 -13.89 -15.42
C ASP A 106 1.02 -14.43 -16.22
N GLY A 107 1.91 -15.19 -15.57
CA GLY A 107 3.14 -15.72 -16.18
C GLY A 107 2.91 -16.61 -17.40
N ARG A 108 1.73 -17.23 -17.55
CA ARG A 108 1.38 -18.00 -18.75
C ARG A 108 1.31 -17.16 -20.03
N ASP A 109 1.13 -15.83 -19.90
CA ASP A 109 1.04 -14.91 -21.04
C ASP A 109 2.42 -14.55 -21.62
N ALA A 110 3.52 -14.94 -20.92
CA ALA A 110 4.90 -14.58 -21.28
C ALA A 110 5.28 -15.06 -22.68
N ALA A 111 4.95 -16.30 -23.05
CA ALA A 111 5.31 -16.86 -24.36
C ALA A 111 4.63 -16.13 -25.52
N ALA A 112 3.32 -15.79 -25.37
CA ALA A 112 2.59 -15.07 -26.41
C ALA A 112 3.11 -13.64 -26.61
N LEU A 113 3.39 -12.93 -25.50
CA LEU A 113 3.98 -11.59 -25.54
C LEU A 113 5.41 -11.59 -26.10
N ALA A 114 6.23 -12.61 -25.74
CA ALA A 114 7.58 -12.77 -26.24
C ALA A 114 7.62 -13.03 -27.75
N ALA A 115 6.65 -13.81 -28.28
CA ALA A 115 6.51 -14.05 -29.72
C ALA A 115 6.04 -12.78 -30.48
N ALA A 116 5.18 -11.96 -29.87
CA ALA A 116 4.67 -10.73 -30.48
C ALA A 116 5.73 -9.62 -30.58
N LEU A 117 6.71 -9.56 -29.66
CA LEU A 117 7.69 -8.47 -29.60
C LEU A 117 8.58 -8.37 -30.85
N PRO A 118 9.23 -9.42 -31.37
CA PRO A 118 10.05 -9.34 -32.57
C PRO A 118 9.21 -9.15 -33.86
N ALA A 119 7.93 -9.49 -33.84
CA ALA A 119 7.02 -9.31 -34.96
C ALA A 119 6.48 -7.89 -35.09
N GLU A 120 6.55 -7.08 -34.01
CA GLU A 120 6.00 -5.72 -33.99
C GLU A 120 6.88 -4.74 -34.76
N ARG A 121 6.25 -4.01 -35.71
CA ARG A 121 6.93 -3.01 -36.55
C ARG A 121 6.53 -1.58 -36.19
N THR A 122 5.47 -1.41 -35.41
CA THR A 122 4.95 -0.09 -35.04
C THR A 122 5.56 0.39 -33.75
N LEU A 123 6.45 1.38 -33.82
CA LEU A 123 7.28 1.83 -32.69
C LEU A 123 6.47 2.19 -31.44
N PHE A 124 5.29 2.82 -31.56
CA PHE A 124 4.47 3.23 -30.42
C PHE A 124 3.77 2.05 -29.69
N VAL A 125 3.79 0.84 -30.25
CA VAL A 125 3.25 -0.40 -29.64
C VAL A 125 4.31 -1.07 -28.78
N VAL A 126 5.57 -1.08 -29.20
CA VAL A 126 6.70 -1.75 -28.57
C VAL A 126 6.84 -1.47 -27.06
N PRO A 127 6.70 -0.22 -26.56
CA PRO A 127 6.76 0.05 -25.13
C PRO A 127 5.74 -0.74 -24.32
N SER A 128 4.53 -0.96 -24.89
CA SER A 128 3.47 -1.70 -24.20
C SER A 128 3.76 -3.20 -24.10
N LEU A 129 4.40 -3.79 -25.12
CA LEU A 129 4.87 -5.18 -25.10
C LEU A 129 6.00 -5.37 -24.08
N LEU A 130 7.00 -4.49 -24.09
CA LEU A 130 8.12 -4.54 -23.15
C LEU A 130 7.64 -4.44 -21.69
N LEU A 131 6.78 -3.47 -21.39
CA LEU A 131 6.22 -3.30 -20.06
C LEU A 131 5.30 -4.46 -19.63
N ALA A 132 4.57 -5.07 -20.59
CA ALA A 132 3.76 -6.26 -20.32
C ALA A 132 4.66 -7.45 -19.97
N LEU A 133 5.70 -7.71 -20.75
CA LEU A 133 6.69 -8.76 -20.47
C LEU A 133 7.33 -8.58 -19.09
N GLY A 134 7.74 -7.36 -18.74
CA GLY A 134 8.28 -7.07 -17.41
C GLY A 134 7.30 -7.37 -16.27
N ARG A 135 5.99 -7.24 -16.49
CA ARG A 135 4.96 -7.50 -15.48
C ARG A 135 4.55 -8.97 -15.36
N VAL A 136 4.50 -9.70 -16.46
CA VAL A 136 4.14 -11.12 -16.44
C VAL A 136 5.30 -12.00 -15.93
N GLY A 137 6.54 -11.57 -16.16
CA GLY A 137 7.72 -12.29 -15.66
C GLY A 137 8.00 -13.60 -16.39
N GLY A 138 8.91 -14.38 -15.80
CA GLY A 138 9.30 -15.70 -16.30
C GLY A 138 10.45 -15.69 -17.33
N SER A 139 11.07 -16.85 -17.53
CA SER A 139 12.28 -16.99 -18.34
C SER A 139 12.09 -16.61 -19.82
N ALA A 140 10.91 -16.88 -20.40
CA ALA A 140 10.61 -16.50 -21.77
C ALA A 140 10.54 -14.97 -21.95
N ALA A 141 9.95 -14.26 -20.97
CA ALA A 141 9.88 -12.81 -20.98
C ALA A 141 11.27 -12.18 -20.78
N GLU A 142 12.06 -12.72 -19.85
CA GLU A 142 13.44 -12.29 -19.59
C GLU A 142 14.31 -12.43 -20.83
N ALA A 143 14.29 -13.60 -21.49
CA ALA A 143 15.03 -13.85 -22.70
C ALA A 143 14.63 -12.90 -23.85
N ALA A 144 13.33 -12.65 -24.03
CA ALA A 144 12.83 -11.75 -25.07
C ALA A 144 13.27 -10.30 -24.83
N ILE A 145 13.25 -9.83 -23.58
CA ILE A 145 13.70 -8.49 -23.21
C ILE A 145 15.22 -8.34 -23.35
N ALA A 146 15.99 -9.36 -22.96
CA ALA A 146 17.44 -9.34 -23.06
C ALA A 146 17.92 -9.29 -24.53
N ALA A 147 17.22 -10.00 -25.42
CA ALA A 147 17.53 -10.09 -26.84
C ALA A 147 16.98 -8.93 -27.69
N PHE A 148 16.14 -8.04 -27.11
CA PHE A 148 15.47 -7.00 -27.88
C PHE A 148 16.44 -5.90 -28.36
N PRO A 149 16.59 -5.69 -29.69
CA PRO A 149 17.41 -4.61 -30.24
C PRO A 149 16.63 -3.29 -30.20
N VAL A 150 17.23 -2.25 -29.66
CA VAL A 150 16.63 -0.90 -29.73
C VAL A 150 16.80 -0.36 -31.15
N PRO A 151 15.72 0.03 -31.83
CA PRO A 151 15.82 0.56 -33.18
C PRO A 151 16.49 1.95 -33.20
N GLU A 152 17.16 2.28 -34.31
CA GLU A 152 17.68 3.62 -34.56
C GLU A 152 16.56 4.49 -35.15
N PRO A 153 16.39 5.75 -34.68
CA PRO A 153 15.38 6.66 -35.20
C PRO A 153 15.75 7.20 -36.58
N ARG A 154 14.77 7.34 -37.47
CA ARG A 154 14.95 7.89 -38.83
C ARG A 154 14.69 9.40 -38.89
N ASP A 155 13.86 9.90 -37.97
CA ASP A 155 13.46 11.30 -37.88
C ASP A 155 13.13 11.72 -36.42
N GLU A 156 12.81 13.00 -36.21
CA GLU A 156 12.47 13.56 -34.89
C GLU A 156 11.21 12.91 -34.26
N THR A 157 10.28 12.43 -35.07
CA THR A 157 9.05 11.78 -34.59
C THR A 157 9.36 10.39 -34.06
N GLU A 158 10.17 9.64 -34.81
CA GLU A 158 10.66 8.34 -34.40
C GLU A 158 11.60 8.44 -33.16
N GLN A 159 12.38 9.53 -33.06
CA GLN A 159 13.24 9.79 -31.90
C GLN A 159 12.47 9.72 -30.58
N LYS A 160 11.29 10.33 -30.51
CA LYS A 160 10.44 10.28 -29.31
C LYS A 160 9.97 8.88 -28.98
N HIS A 161 9.59 8.12 -29.99
CA HIS A 161 9.17 6.73 -29.79
C HIS A 161 10.34 5.82 -29.38
N VAL A 162 11.51 6.02 -29.93
CA VAL A 162 12.72 5.28 -29.55
C VAL A 162 13.12 5.58 -28.11
N GLU A 163 13.00 6.83 -27.66
CA GLU A 163 13.21 7.17 -26.26
C GLU A 163 12.19 6.49 -25.33
N GLU A 164 10.91 6.40 -25.73
CA GLU A 164 9.90 5.66 -24.98
C GLU A 164 10.22 4.17 -24.92
N ILE A 165 10.72 3.58 -26.04
CA ILE A 165 11.17 2.19 -26.09
C ILE A 165 12.34 1.97 -25.14
N ARG A 166 13.37 2.83 -25.16
CA ARG A 166 14.53 2.72 -24.25
C ARG A 166 14.10 2.74 -22.78
N ARG A 167 13.20 3.66 -22.40
CA ARG A 167 12.67 3.74 -21.03
C ARG A 167 11.85 2.50 -20.65
N ALA A 168 11.01 2.01 -21.57
CA ALA A 168 10.21 0.80 -21.34
C ALA A 168 11.10 -0.44 -21.20
N LEU A 169 12.14 -0.56 -22.03
CA LEU A 169 13.11 -1.64 -22.00
C LEU A 169 13.90 -1.64 -20.67
N GLU A 170 14.37 -0.50 -20.23
CA GLU A 170 15.03 -0.35 -18.94
C GLU A 170 14.11 -0.73 -17.78
N THR A 171 12.85 -0.26 -17.80
CA THR A 171 11.84 -0.63 -16.80
C THR A 171 11.58 -2.14 -16.80
N ALA A 172 11.48 -2.75 -17.96
CA ALA A 172 11.27 -4.18 -18.11
C ALA A 172 12.48 -4.99 -17.63
N LYS A 173 13.71 -4.62 -18.00
CA LYS A 173 14.96 -5.24 -17.50
C LYS A 173 15.03 -5.18 -15.98
N ASN A 174 14.70 -4.04 -15.39
CA ASN A 174 14.71 -3.85 -13.93
C ASN A 174 13.69 -4.72 -13.19
N SER A 175 12.61 -5.16 -13.85
CA SER A 175 11.65 -6.10 -13.24
C SER A 175 12.19 -7.52 -13.09
N PHE A 176 13.23 -7.89 -13.84
CA PHE A 176 13.95 -9.16 -13.75
C PHE A 176 15.26 -9.07 -12.97
N ALA A 177 15.66 -7.87 -12.55
CA ALA A 177 16.82 -7.70 -11.71
C ALA A 177 16.58 -8.44 -10.38
N SER A 178 16.89 -9.74 -10.38
CA SER A 178 16.69 -10.64 -9.25
C SER A 178 17.81 -10.54 -8.21
N GLU A 179 18.85 -9.76 -8.44
CA GLU A 179 19.87 -9.54 -7.44
C GLU A 179 19.32 -8.60 -6.37
N ALA A 180 18.87 -9.21 -5.28
CA ALA A 180 18.64 -8.48 -4.06
C ALA A 180 19.93 -7.72 -3.69
N PHE A 181 19.84 -6.42 -3.47
CA PHE A 181 20.99 -5.65 -2.99
C PHE A 181 21.59 -6.31 -1.74
N PRO A 182 22.92 -6.23 -1.55
CA PRO A 182 23.54 -6.74 -0.33
C PRO A 182 22.80 -6.18 0.89
N PRO A 183 22.35 -7.04 1.83
CA PRO A 183 21.55 -6.59 2.94
C PRO A 183 22.37 -5.68 3.87
N LEU A 184 21.91 -4.46 4.05
CA LEU A 184 22.50 -3.52 5.00
C LEU A 184 22.06 -3.92 6.41
N ARG A 185 23.02 -4.37 7.24
CA ARG A 185 22.76 -4.80 8.61
C ARG A 185 23.23 -3.75 9.64
N ARG A 186 24.34 -3.10 9.34
CA ARG A 186 24.97 -2.06 10.16
C ARG A 186 25.44 -0.91 9.31
N LEU A 187 25.40 0.28 9.87
CA LEU A 187 26.03 1.46 9.29
C LEU A 187 27.54 1.44 9.56
N PRO A 188 28.38 2.10 8.73
CA PRO A 188 29.81 2.17 8.93
C PRO A 188 30.22 2.85 10.26
N ALA A 189 29.36 3.73 10.77
CA ALA A 189 29.53 4.42 12.04
C ALA A 189 28.18 4.70 12.69
N GLN A 190 28.20 5.01 13.98
CA GLN A 190 27.00 5.47 14.67
C GLN A 190 26.47 6.77 14.06
N ARG A 191 25.20 6.76 13.70
CA ARG A 191 24.47 7.93 13.17
C ARG A 191 23.20 8.18 13.98
N THR A 192 22.70 9.39 13.92
CA THR A 192 21.35 9.70 14.35
C THR A 192 20.37 9.01 13.39
N ILE A 193 19.43 8.27 13.95
CA ILE A 193 18.40 7.53 13.20
C ILE A 193 17.06 7.99 13.77
N LEU A 194 16.15 8.38 12.89
CA LEU A 194 14.79 8.80 13.22
C LEU A 194 13.84 7.63 12.99
N LEU A 195 13.12 7.22 14.02
CA LEU A 195 12.04 6.25 13.93
C LEU A 195 10.71 7.00 14.06
N LEU A 196 9.88 6.93 13.04
CA LEU A 196 8.56 7.55 13.03
C LEU A 196 7.54 6.62 13.69
N ALA A 197 6.73 7.17 14.59
CA ALA A 197 5.62 6.47 15.22
C ALA A 197 4.29 6.77 14.50
N PRO A 198 3.26 5.91 14.62
CA PRO A 198 1.90 6.33 14.38
C PRO A 198 1.57 7.49 15.32
N LYS A 199 0.87 8.51 14.82
CA LYS A 199 0.53 9.71 15.60
C LYS A 199 -0.17 9.33 16.92
N GLY A 200 0.28 9.94 18.01
CA GLY A 200 -0.24 9.69 19.36
C GLY A 200 0.37 8.48 20.09
N PHE A 201 1.36 7.80 19.49
CA PHE A 201 1.98 6.59 20.06
C PHE A 201 3.50 6.69 20.21
N LEU A 202 4.00 7.88 20.52
CA LEU A 202 5.43 8.08 20.77
C LEU A 202 5.92 7.33 22.01
N GLU A 203 5.08 7.20 23.03
CA GLU A 203 5.44 6.51 24.27
C GLU A 203 5.61 5.01 24.04
N GLU A 204 4.74 4.39 23.24
CA GLU A 204 4.82 2.98 22.88
C GLU A 204 6.09 2.68 22.05
N LEU A 205 6.51 3.63 21.20
CA LEU A 205 7.77 3.55 20.48
C LEU A 205 8.94 3.68 21.45
N ARG A 206 8.91 4.62 22.41
CA ARG A 206 9.94 4.83 23.43
C ARG A 206 10.15 3.56 24.25
N GLN A 207 9.09 3.03 24.82
CA GLN A 207 9.12 1.82 25.64
C GLN A 207 9.67 0.61 24.87
N GLU A 208 9.29 0.48 23.58
CA GLU A 208 9.84 -0.61 22.78
C GLU A 208 11.33 -0.42 22.51
N LEU A 209 11.79 0.77 22.18
CA LEU A 209 13.22 1.08 21.98
C LEU A 209 14.03 0.77 23.23
N GLU A 210 13.59 1.26 24.38
CA GLU A 210 14.25 1.03 25.68
C GLU A 210 14.29 -0.46 26.03
N SER A 211 13.19 -1.19 25.83
CA SER A 211 13.14 -2.64 26.07
C SER A 211 14.09 -3.44 25.18
N ARG A 212 14.54 -2.85 24.07
CA ARG A 212 15.51 -3.42 23.13
C ARG A 212 16.95 -2.92 23.34
N GLY A 213 17.17 -2.12 24.38
CA GLY A 213 18.49 -1.59 24.73
C GLY A 213 18.91 -0.36 23.92
N PHE A 214 17.98 0.31 23.24
CA PHE A 214 18.24 1.61 22.65
C PHE A 214 17.85 2.73 23.61
N SER A 215 18.61 3.83 23.60
CA SER A 215 18.33 5.04 24.39
C SER A 215 17.81 6.12 23.45
N PRO A 216 16.48 6.29 23.32
CA PRO A 216 15.93 7.35 22.50
C PRO A 216 16.14 8.73 23.15
N ASP A 217 16.30 9.74 22.28
CA ASP A 217 16.33 11.13 22.72
C ASP A 217 15.03 11.46 23.46
N PRO A 218 15.09 12.15 24.62
CA PRO A 218 13.90 12.56 25.36
C PRO A 218 13.02 13.55 24.56
N VAL A 219 13.61 14.32 23.64
CA VAL A 219 12.88 15.30 22.82
C VAL A 219 12.37 14.64 21.56
N PRO A 220 11.04 14.60 21.33
CA PRO A 220 10.48 14.10 20.08
C PRO A 220 10.91 14.94 18.88
N CYS A 221 11.19 14.28 17.76
CA CYS A 221 11.45 14.92 16.47
C CYS A 221 10.15 14.96 15.65
N ARG A 222 9.93 16.06 14.94
CA ARG A 222 8.82 16.22 14.02
C ARG A 222 9.34 16.55 12.63
N THR A 223 8.93 15.78 11.62
CA THR A 223 9.23 16.07 10.23
C THR A 223 8.41 17.24 9.71
N PRO A 224 8.84 17.96 8.64
CA PRO A 224 8.09 19.10 8.10
C PRO A 224 6.67 18.76 7.60
N ASP A 225 6.39 17.52 7.23
CA ASP A 225 5.05 17.02 6.87
C ASP A 225 4.23 16.56 8.09
N GLY A 226 4.73 16.80 9.31
CA GLY A 226 4.01 16.63 10.56
C GLY A 226 4.10 15.23 11.18
N ALA A 227 4.87 14.30 10.61
CA ALA A 227 5.09 13.00 11.24
C ALA A 227 5.99 13.16 12.48
N GLU A 228 5.68 12.39 13.54
CA GLU A 228 6.37 12.45 14.82
C GLU A 228 7.21 11.18 15.03
N GLY A 229 8.34 11.32 15.68
CA GLY A 229 9.22 10.21 15.95
C GLY A 229 10.23 10.48 17.06
N LEU A 230 11.06 9.48 17.31
CA LEU A 230 12.17 9.54 18.26
C LEU A 230 13.48 9.29 17.53
N THR A 231 14.52 10.00 17.94
CA THR A 231 15.88 9.77 17.46
C THR A 231 16.63 8.87 18.41
N VAL A 232 17.49 8.03 17.83
CA VAL A 232 18.49 7.23 18.57
C VAL A 232 19.83 7.34 17.89
N ARG A 233 20.92 7.22 18.62
CA ARG A 233 22.26 7.06 18.05
C ARG A 233 22.59 5.58 17.99
N ALA A 234 22.72 5.05 16.78
CA ALA A 234 22.98 3.63 16.55
C ALA A 234 23.70 3.39 15.21
N ASP A 235 24.30 2.22 15.09
CA ASP A 235 24.79 1.64 13.84
C ASP A 235 24.07 0.33 13.49
N ASP A 236 23.38 -0.30 14.45
CA ASP A 236 22.66 -1.56 14.28
C ASP A 236 21.26 -1.36 13.68
N LEU A 237 21.18 -1.33 12.36
CA LEU A 237 19.90 -1.27 11.66
C LEU A 237 19.07 -2.54 11.86
N ARG A 238 19.72 -3.71 11.95
CA ARG A 238 18.99 -4.99 12.15
C ARG A 238 18.25 -5.00 13.48
N GLY A 239 18.85 -4.45 14.55
CA GLY A 239 18.19 -4.30 15.85
C GLY A 239 17.00 -3.36 15.78
N LEU A 240 17.16 -2.19 15.13
CA LEU A 240 16.09 -1.20 14.97
C LEU A 240 14.92 -1.73 14.11
N TYR A 241 15.19 -2.51 13.05
CA TYR A 241 14.16 -3.16 12.24
C TYR A 241 13.47 -4.34 12.96
N ARG A 242 13.67 -4.52 14.26
CA ARG A 242 12.85 -5.35 15.14
C ARG A 242 11.82 -4.55 15.93
N CYS A 243 11.91 -3.21 15.96
CA CYS A 243 10.93 -2.34 16.62
C CYS A 243 9.62 -2.33 15.82
N ARG A 244 8.61 -2.99 16.37
CA ARG A 244 7.33 -3.20 15.68
C ARG A 244 6.43 -1.97 15.70
N THR A 245 6.63 -1.06 16.65
CA THR A 245 5.90 0.20 16.77
C THR A 245 6.38 1.29 15.81
N ALA A 246 7.55 1.11 15.18
CA ALA A 246 8.06 2.06 14.20
C ALA A 246 7.38 1.89 12.83
N MET A 247 6.78 2.98 12.33
CA MET A 247 6.23 3.06 10.97
C MET A 247 7.32 3.07 9.91
N GLU A 248 8.28 3.95 10.09
CA GLU A 248 9.41 4.14 9.19
C GLU A 248 10.69 4.39 9.98
N ILE A 249 11.82 4.04 9.37
CA ILE A 249 13.16 4.25 9.92
C ILE A 249 13.93 5.05 8.89
N LEU A 250 14.37 6.23 9.28
CA LEU A 250 15.00 7.24 8.42
C LEU A 250 16.35 7.65 8.97
N LEU A 251 17.29 7.94 8.10
CA LEU A 251 18.56 8.56 8.40
C LEU A 251 18.48 10.05 8.06
N PRO A 252 18.41 10.98 9.02
CA PRO A 252 18.45 12.41 8.75
C PRO A 252 19.77 12.78 8.03
N VAL A 253 19.67 13.59 6.98
CA VAL A 253 20.80 14.04 6.16
C VAL A 253 21.03 15.53 6.34
N ALA A 254 19.97 16.33 6.17
CA ALA A 254 20.01 17.79 6.36
C ALA A 254 18.61 18.31 6.71
N GLU A 255 18.57 19.43 7.43
CA GLU A 255 17.33 20.13 7.75
C GLU A 255 17.51 21.63 7.52
N GLY A 256 16.41 22.32 7.22
CA GLY A 256 16.40 23.79 7.04
C GLY A 256 17.13 24.28 5.81
N ILE A 257 17.40 23.42 4.82
CA ILE A 257 18.05 23.84 3.57
C ILE A 257 17.02 24.46 2.60
N PRO A 258 17.46 25.29 1.62
CA PRO A 258 16.57 25.80 0.58
C PRO A 258 15.91 24.65 -0.20
N ALA A 259 14.61 24.80 -0.50
CA ALA A 259 13.85 23.82 -1.29
C ALA A 259 14.16 23.99 -2.79
N SER A 260 15.42 23.80 -3.18
CA SER A 260 15.87 23.87 -4.58
C SER A 260 16.63 22.61 -4.98
N PRO A 261 16.60 22.23 -6.28
CA PRO A 261 17.33 21.07 -6.79
C PRO A 261 18.82 21.11 -6.46
N GLU A 262 19.47 22.30 -6.52
CA GLU A 262 20.90 22.47 -6.27
C GLU A 262 21.26 22.24 -4.79
N ALA A 263 20.45 22.77 -3.86
CA ALA A 263 20.68 22.61 -2.44
C ALA A 263 20.46 21.13 -2.04
N VAL A 264 19.42 20.50 -2.57
CA VAL A 264 19.10 19.09 -2.33
C VAL A 264 20.19 18.17 -2.89
N ALA A 265 20.62 18.37 -4.14
CA ALA A 265 21.68 17.56 -4.74
C ALA A 265 23.02 17.70 -3.98
N ARG A 266 23.37 18.93 -3.57
CA ARG A 266 24.58 19.18 -2.77
C ARG A 266 24.53 18.45 -1.43
N ALA A 267 23.39 18.46 -0.75
CA ALA A 267 23.26 17.84 0.57
C ALA A 267 23.25 16.30 0.52
N PHE A 268 22.78 15.70 -0.58
CA PHE A 268 22.89 14.26 -0.80
C PHE A 268 24.23 13.82 -1.45
N SER A 269 25.10 14.76 -1.79
CA SER A 269 26.39 14.43 -2.42
C SER A 269 27.40 13.83 -1.43
N PRO A 270 28.14 12.77 -1.80
CA PRO A 270 28.08 12.06 -3.06
C PRO A 270 26.83 11.19 -3.20
N ALA A 271 26.37 10.98 -4.44
CA ALA A 271 25.24 10.07 -4.71
C ALA A 271 25.53 8.66 -4.15
N PRO A 272 24.49 7.94 -3.70
CA PRO A 272 24.65 6.56 -3.26
C PRO A 272 25.34 5.69 -4.30
N ALA A 273 26.23 4.80 -3.87
CA ALA A 273 26.93 3.86 -4.74
C ALA A 273 25.97 2.83 -5.39
N LEU A 274 24.93 2.44 -4.65
CA LEU A 274 23.85 1.59 -5.13
C LEU A 274 22.70 2.43 -5.72
N PRO A 275 21.87 1.83 -6.58
CA PRO A 275 20.70 2.52 -7.12
C PRO A 275 19.82 3.12 -6.04
N TYR A 276 19.34 4.32 -6.28
CA TYR A 276 18.46 5.07 -5.37
C TYR A 276 17.20 5.54 -6.09
N ARG A 277 16.16 5.83 -5.30
CA ARG A 277 14.95 6.55 -5.72
C ARG A 277 14.93 7.92 -5.05
N LEU A 278 14.60 8.98 -5.79
CA LEU A 278 14.33 10.29 -5.22
C LEU A 278 12.82 10.47 -5.02
N GLU A 279 12.39 10.81 -3.81
CA GLU A 279 11.00 11.09 -3.45
C GLU A 279 10.86 12.53 -2.95
N LEU A 280 9.85 13.25 -3.47
CA LEU A 280 9.57 14.64 -3.11
C LEU A 280 8.18 14.75 -2.49
N ARG A 281 8.08 15.30 -1.27
CA ARG A 281 6.84 15.54 -0.52
C ARG A 281 6.66 17.02 -0.23
N GLY A 282 5.42 17.49 -0.14
CA GLY A 282 5.09 18.85 0.28
C GLY A 282 5.42 19.98 -0.72
N TYR A 283 5.95 19.65 -1.91
CA TYR A 283 6.32 20.66 -2.92
C TYR A 283 5.13 21.02 -3.81
N ALA A 284 4.82 22.31 -3.90
CA ALA A 284 3.65 22.83 -4.65
C ALA A 284 3.95 23.17 -6.12
N GLY A 285 5.23 23.25 -6.55
CA GLY A 285 5.65 23.57 -7.90
C GLY A 285 5.65 22.38 -8.86
N ASP A 286 6.37 22.51 -9.98
CA ASP A 286 6.57 21.42 -10.94
C ASP A 286 7.47 20.32 -10.34
N ARG A 287 6.80 19.30 -9.76
CA ARG A 287 7.46 18.17 -9.13
C ARG A 287 8.37 17.39 -10.09
N ARG A 288 7.95 17.29 -11.36
CA ARG A 288 8.71 16.54 -12.37
C ARG A 288 10.00 17.27 -12.73
N ALA A 289 9.92 18.57 -12.98
CA ALA A 289 11.10 19.38 -13.26
C ALA A 289 12.08 19.37 -12.09
N PHE A 290 11.57 19.53 -10.85
CA PHE A 290 12.40 19.47 -9.63
C PHE A 290 13.15 18.14 -9.51
N LEU A 291 12.44 17.01 -9.67
CA LEU A 291 13.05 15.69 -9.55
C LEU A 291 14.10 15.43 -10.64
N LEU A 292 13.79 15.77 -11.90
CA LEU A 292 14.72 15.57 -13.03
C LEU A 292 16.00 16.39 -12.85
N GLU A 293 15.86 17.65 -12.45
CA GLU A 293 17.02 18.52 -12.24
C GLU A 293 17.86 18.08 -11.04
N THR A 294 17.21 17.70 -9.92
CA THR A 294 17.94 17.15 -8.76
C THR A 294 18.73 15.90 -9.14
N VAL A 295 18.12 14.97 -9.87
CA VAL A 295 18.80 13.75 -10.32
C VAL A 295 19.96 14.06 -11.25
N ARG A 296 19.79 15.02 -12.19
CA ARG A 296 20.84 15.47 -13.09
C ARG A 296 22.05 16.03 -12.33
N LEU A 297 21.81 16.84 -11.31
CA LEU A 297 22.86 17.48 -10.50
C LEU A 297 23.53 16.48 -9.53
N LEU A 298 22.77 15.59 -8.91
CA LEU A 298 23.29 14.58 -7.99
C LEU A 298 24.06 13.48 -8.71
N GLY A 299 23.60 13.08 -9.91
CA GLY A 299 24.17 11.96 -10.65
C GLY A 299 23.87 10.60 -10.03
N GLY A 300 24.75 9.63 -10.29
CA GLY A 300 24.58 8.26 -9.79
C GLY A 300 23.49 7.48 -10.50
N LYS A 301 23.03 6.40 -9.88
CA LYS A 301 22.07 5.44 -10.46
C LYS A 301 20.67 5.68 -9.91
N ASN A 302 19.95 6.69 -10.42
CA ASN A 302 18.53 6.86 -10.05
C ASN A 302 17.67 5.80 -10.76
N ASN A 303 17.05 4.91 -9.99
CA ASN A 303 16.16 3.87 -10.49
C ASN A 303 14.90 3.78 -9.62
N PRO A 304 13.77 4.40 -10.01
CA PRO A 304 12.54 4.41 -9.21
C PRO A 304 11.90 3.05 -8.99
N SER A 305 12.23 2.04 -9.80
CA SER A 305 11.62 0.71 -9.74
C SER A 305 12.44 -0.32 -8.95
N HIS A 306 13.79 -0.16 -8.93
CA HIS A 306 14.69 -1.06 -8.23
C HIS A 306 15.83 -0.25 -7.59
N TYR A 307 15.80 -0.09 -6.27
CA TYR A 307 16.69 0.79 -5.52
C TYR A 307 17.02 0.23 -4.13
N ALA A 308 18.23 0.52 -3.67
CA ALA A 308 18.72 0.14 -2.34
C ALA A 308 18.39 1.18 -1.27
N SER A 309 18.20 2.45 -1.67
CA SER A 309 17.81 3.53 -0.76
C SER A 309 16.82 4.50 -1.41
N GLU A 310 15.95 5.07 -0.60
CA GLU A 310 15.07 6.17 -0.97
C GLU A 310 15.63 7.46 -0.38
N LEU A 311 15.96 8.42 -1.24
CA LEU A 311 16.34 9.78 -0.87
C LEU A 311 15.07 10.63 -0.81
N ARG A 312 14.63 10.97 0.40
CA ARG A 312 13.38 11.67 0.64
C ARG A 312 13.63 13.16 0.89
N VAL A 313 12.93 13.99 0.15
CA VAL A 313 12.88 15.45 0.29
C VAL A 313 11.50 15.83 0.80
N VAL A 314 11.42 16.41 1.98
CA VAL A 314 10.17 16.91 2.59
C VAL A 314 10.24 18.42 2.63
N VAL A 315 9.41 19.07 1.81
CA VAL A 315 9.37 20.53 1.66
C VAL A 315 8.26 21.13 2.52
N SER A 316 8.60 22.22 3.23
CA SER A 316 7.64 23.07 3.94
C SER A 316 7.98 24.53 3.66
N GLY A 317 7.12 25.21 2.92
CA GLY A 317 7.40 26.57 2.41
C GLY A 317 8.63 26.56 1.50
N ASN A 318 9.62 27.39 1.82
CA ASN A 318 10.88 27.53 1.08
C ASN A 318 12.01 26.66 1.63
N SER A 319 11.75 25.83 2.63
CA SER A 319 12.72 24.99 3.31
C SER A 319 12.46 23.51 3.07
N ALA A 320 13.52 22.71 3.11
CA ALA A 320 13.43 21.25 2.99
C ALA A 320 14.22 20.56 4.10
N ALA A 321 13.69 19.39 4.49
CA ALA A 321 14.42 18.40 5.28
C ALA A 321 14.65 17.15 4.42
N LEU A 322 15.82 16.56 4.57
CA LEU A 322 16.31 15.45 3.76
C LEU A 322 16.55 14.22 4.62
N TYR A 323 16.07 13.10 4.15
CA TYR A 323 16.23 11.80 4.80
C TYR A 323 16.67 10.74 3.78
N GLU A 324 17.48 9.82 4.23
CA GLU A 324 17.74 8.57 3.53
C GLU A 324 16.96 7.44 4.23
N LYS A 325 16.18 6.67 3.45
CA LYS A 325 15.53 5.45 3.93
C LYS A 325 16.22 4.25 3.30
N PRO A 326 16.98 3.46 4.07
CA PRO A 326 17.55 2.22 3.57
C PRO A 326 16.43 1.23 3.19
N CYS A 327 16.47 0.74 1.94
CA CYS A 327 15.49 -0.21 1.42
C CYS A 327 16.06 -1.63 1.27
N ASN A 328 17.38 -1.77 1.37
CA ASN A 328 18.07 -3.05 1.37
C ASN A 328 18.29 -3.65 2.77
N VAL A 329 17.61 -3.15 3.78
CA VAL A 329 17.55 -3.78 5.11
C VAL A 329 16.50 -4.87 5.09
N ALA A 330 16.83 -6.07 5.57
CA ALA A 330 15.86 -7.15 5.71
C ALA A 330 14.85 -6.83 6.81
N ASP A 331 13.71 -6.25 6.43
CA ASP A 331 12.60 -6.01 7.34
C ASP A 331 11.75 -7.28 7.47
N THR A 332 11.95 -8.00 8.56
CA THR A 332 11.23 -9.25 8.84
C THR A 332 10.04 -9.08 9.79
N ARG A 333 9.73 -7.84 10.20
CA ARG A 333 8.72 -7.55 11.22
C ARG A 333 7.34 -8.12 10.90
N TYR A 334 6.93 -8.03 9.63
CA TYR A 334 5.56 -8.27 9.22
C TYR A 334 5.45 -9.34 8.12
N LEU A 335 6.40 -10.27 8.05
CA LEU A 335 6.42 -11.35 7.04
C LEU A 335 5.21 -12.28 7.10
N TYR A 336 4.52 -12.33 8.24
CA TYR A 336 3.26 -13.04 8.36
C TYR A 336 2.16 -12.48 7.46
N ARG A 337 2.24 -11.19 7.07
CA ARG A 337 1.20 -10.50 6.30
C ARG A 337 1.28 -10.83 4.82
N LYS A 338 0.97 -12.09 4.47
CA LYS A 338 0.87 -12.55 3.08
C LYS A 338 -0.38 -12.02 2.40
N GLN A 339 -1.49 -11.96 3.16
CA GLN A 339 -2.77 -11.45 2.69
C GLN A 339 -3.15 -10.17 3.44
N ALA A 340 -3.37 -9.08 2.68
CA ALA A 340 -3.95 -7.85 3.19
C ALA A 340 -5.34 -7.68 2.55
N ILE A 341 -6.36 -7.50 3.38
CA ILE A 341 -7.72 -7.21 2.92
C ILE A 341 -8.01 -5.71 2.99
N PRO A 342 -9.02 -5.19 2.27
CA PRO A 342 -9.45 -3.80 2.42
C PRO A 342 -9.70 -3.47 3.89
N ALA A 343 -9.34 -2.27 4.33
CA ALA A 343 -9.44 -1.80 5.71
C ALA A 343 -8.56 -2.53 6.75
N SER A 344 -7.62 -3.39 6.34
CA SER A 344 -6.63 -3.94 7.27
C SER A 344 -5.81 -2.82 7.91
N ILE A 345 -5.72 -2.85 9.25
CA ILE A 345 -4.89 -1.92 10.02
C ILE A 345 -3.41 -2.08 9.67
N HIS A 346 -2.65 -0.98 9.73
CA HIS A 346 -1.19 -1.05 9.56
C HIS A 346 -0.56 -1.80 10.75
N PRO A 347 0.37 -2.74 10.55
CA PRO A 347 0.92 -3.55 11.64
C PRO A 347 1.60 -2.73 12.75
N ALA A 348 2.32 -1.64 12.40
CA ALA A 348 2.91 -0.77 13.41
C ALA A 348 1.85 -0.08 14.28
N THR A 349 0.74 0.36 13.68
CA THR A 349 -0.40 0.89 14.45
C THR A 349 -1.01 -0.18 15.36
N ALA A 350 -1.17 -1.41 14.86
CA ALA A 350 -1.66 -2.52 15.67
C ALA A 350 -0.72 -2.83 16.85
N ALA A 351 0.59 -2.83 16.63
CA ALA A 351 1.60 -3.02 17.68
C ALA A 351 1.53 -1.92 18.75
N CYS A 352 1.33 -0.66 18.34
CA CYS A 352 1.12 0.46 19.26
C CYS A 352 -0.17 0.31 20.06
N LEU A 353 -1.31 0.02 19.40
CA LEU A 353 -2.60 -0.17 20.07
C LEU A 353 -2.55 -1.27 21.13
N VAL A 354 -1.88 -2.37 20.83
CA VAL A 354 -1.73 -3.48 21.78
C VAL A 354 -0.90 -3.07 23.00
N ARG A 355 0.21 -2.36 22.81
CA ARG A 355 1.04 -1.84 23.90
C ARG A 355 0.28 -0.81 24.74
N TYR A 356 -0.31 0.18 24.07
CA TYR A 356 -1.14 1.21 24.69
C TYR A 356 -2.22 0.59 25.59
N ALA A 357 -3.00 -0.35 25.07
CA ALA A 357 -4.05 -0.98 25.85
C ALA A 357 -3.52 -1.67 27.09
N ARG A 358 -2.45 -2.44 26.99
CA ARG A 358 -1.87 -3.16 28.12
C ARG A 358 -1.29 -2.24 29.19
N THR A 359 -0.60 -1.18 28.76
CA THR A 359 -0.03 -0.17 29.67
C THR A 359 -1.13 0.57 30.43
N HIS A 360 -2.14 1.10 29.72
CA HIS A 360 -3.20 1.92 30.32
C HIS A 360 -4.24 1.09 31.06
N ALA A 361 -4.45 -0.17 30.67
CA ALA A 361 -5.27 -1.09 31.44
C ALA A 361 -4.54 -1.66 32.65
N GLY A 362 -3.22 -1.58 32.74
CA GLY A 362 -2.46 -2.12 33.88
C GLY A 362 -2.70 -3.62 34.09
N THR A 363 -2.71 -4.40 32.99
CA THR A 363 -2.97 -5.85 33.07
C THR A 363 -1.78 -6.59 33.67
N THR A 364 -2.05 -7.52 34.55
CA THR A 364 -1.04 -8.36 35.22
C THR A 364 -1.13 -9.83 34.83
N ASN A 365 -2.18 -10.23 34.07
CA ASN A 365 -2.31 -11.64 33.64
C ASN A 365 -1.17 -11.99 32.66
N PRO A 366 -0.27 -12.94 33.01
CA PRO A 366 0.84 -13.34 32.14
C PRO A 366 0.39 -14.21 30.96
N HIS A 367 -0.78 -14.85 31.05
CA HIS A 367 -1.34 -15.76 30.04
C HIS A 367 -2.82 -15.45 29.75
N PRO A 368 -3.13 -14.28 29.19
CA PRO A 368 -4.52 -13.87 28.98
C PRO A 368 -5.21 -14.67 27.88
N VAL A 369 -6.53 -14.72 27.97
CA VAL A 369 -7.43 -15.09 26.87
C VAL A 369 -7.69 -13.83 26.06
N VAL A 370 -7.38 -13.88 24.76
CA VAL A 370 -7.43 -12.72 23.85
C VAL A 370 -8.47 -12.96 22.75
N LEU A 371 -9.31 -11.97 22.49
CA LEU A 371 -10.36 -12.00 21.45
C LEU A 371 -10.28 -10.77 20.54
N ASP A 372 -10.40 -11.01 19.23
CA ASP A 372 -10.74 -9.97 18.25
C ASP A 372 -12.06 -10.35 17.57
N PRO A 373 -13.18 -9.66 17.87
CA PRO A 373 -14.49 -10.02 17.35
C PRO A 373 -14.75 -9.56 15.90
N CYS A 374 -13.84 -8.75 15.32
CA CYS A 374 -13.89 -8.28 13.94
C CYS A 374 -12.50 -8.37 13.30
N CYS A 375 -11.93 -9.58 13.33
CA CYS A 375 -10.49 -9.77 13.19
C CYS A 375 -9.90 -9.48 11.80
N GLY A 376 -10.72 -9.40 10.76
CA GLY A 376 -10.23 -9.20 9.41
C GLY A 376 -9.13 -10.19 9.03
N SER A 377 -7.96 -9.69 8.65
CA SER A 377 -6.79 -10.49 8.33
C SER A 377 -5.93 -10.91 9.55
N GLY A 378 -6.39 -10.66 10.78
CA GLY A 378 -5.76 -11.11 12.03
C GLY A 378 -4.65 -10.23 12.58
N THR A 379 -4.40 -9.04 12.03
CA THR A 379 -3.22 -8.21 12.35
C THR A 379 -3.09 -7.88 13.84
N LEU A 380 -4.17 -7.48 14.52
CA LEU A 380 -4.14 -7.16 15.96
C LEU A 380 -3.73 -8.37 16.81
N LEU A 381 -4.26 -9.55 16.51
CA LEU A 381 -3.92 -10.78 17.22
C LEU A 381 -2.46 -11.16 17.01
N PHE A 382 -1.92 -11.03 15.79
CA PHE A 382 -0.52 -11.35 15.53
C PHE A 382 0.43 -10.39 16.25
N GLU A 383 0.12 -9.10 16.31
CA GLU A 383 0.93 -8.14 17.06
C GLU A 383 0.81 -8.39 18.57
N ARG A 384 -0.38 -8.79 19.05
CA ARG A 384 -0.58 -9.16 20.45
C ARG A 384 0.22 -10.39 20.87
N GLU A 385 0.19 -11.44 20.06
CA GLU A 385 0.93 -12.68 20.31
C GLU A 385 2.44 -12.46 20.41
N ARG A 386 2.98 -11.54 19.58
CA ARG A 386 4.41 -11.21 19.55
C ARG A 386 4.87 -10.32 20.70
N LEU A 387 3.96 -9.73 21.43
CA LEU A 387 4.30 -8.89 22.57
C LEU A 387 4.61 -9.75 23.82
N SER A 388 3.77 -10.72 24.12
CA SER A 388 3.95 -11.63 25.25
C SER A 388 3.06 -12.87 25.11
N PRO A 389 3.37 -13.98 25.81
CA PRO A 389 2.57 -15.20 25.77
C PRO A 389 1.08 -14.95 26.04
N CYS A 390 0.23 -15.77 25.42
CA CYS A 390 -1.22 -15.79 25.63
C CYS A 390 -1.66 -17.23 25.89
N LYS A 391 -2.72 -17.42 26.70
CA LYS A 391 -3.37 -18.72 26.89
C LYS A 391 -4.09 -19.13 25.62
N HIS A 392 -4.95 -18.26 25.12
CA HIS A 392 -5.72 -18.45 23.90
C HIS A 392 -5.81 -17.14 23.11
N LEU A 393 -5.82 -17.24 21.78
CA LEU A 393 -6.07 -16.14 20.85
C LEU A 393 -7.17 -16.56 19.88
N PHE A 394 -8.26 -15.81 19.85
CA PHE A 394 -9.39 -16.06 18.96
C PHE A 394 -9.68 -14.84 18.11
N GLY A 395 -9.85 -15.07 16.82
CA GLY A 395 -10.38 -14.09 15.88
C GLY A 395 -11.72 -14.55 15.34
N VAL A 396 -12.70 -13.67 15.34
CA VAL A 396 -14.02 -13.90 14.76
C VAL A 396 -14.23 -12.89 13.63
N ASP A 397 -14.72 -13.34 12.50
CA ASP A 397 -15.13 -12.47 11.41
C ASP A 397 -16.30 -13.10 10.65
N LEU A 398 -17.23 -12.29 10.20
CA LEU A 398 -18.38 -12.72 9.43
C LEU A 398 -17.98 -13.21 8.03
N THR A 399 -16.94 -12.60 7.47
CA THR A 399 -16.58 -12.72 6.05
C THR A 399 -15.67 -13.94 5.81
N PRO A 400 -16.07 -14.93 4.98
CA PRO A 400 -15.24 -16.09 4.68
C PRO A 400 -13.85 -15.73 4.12
N PHE A 401 -13.80 -14.67 3.32
CA PHE A 401 -12.56 -14.19 2.73
C PHE A 401 -11.58 -13.64 3.79
N ALA A 402 -12.07 -12.90 4.78
CA ALA A 402 -11.27 -12.38 5.88
C ALA A 402 -10.69 -13.52 6.73
N VAL A 403 -11.51 -14.50 7.11
CA VAL A 403 -11.09 -15.68 7.89
C VAL A 403 -10.04 -16.50 7.16
N ARG A 404 -10.20 -16.69 5.83
CA ARG A 404 -9.18 -17.37 5.02
C ARG A 404 -7.86 -16.60 5.01
N ALA A 405 -7.91 -15.29 4.76
CA ALA A 405 -6.72 -14.44 4.81
C ALA A 405 -6.02 -14.48 6.17
N ALA A 406 -6.80 -14.47 7.26
CA ALA A 406 -6.25 -14.58 8.62
C ALA A 406 -5.56 -15.93 8.87
N ARG A 407 -6.12 -17.04 8.37
CA ARG A 407 -5.51 -18.38 8.48
C ARG A 407 -4.21 -18.49 7.67
N GLU A 408 -4.19 -17.99 6.44
CA GLU A 408 -2.99 -17.95 5.62
C GLU A 408 -1.88 -17.10 6.27
N ASN A 409 -2.25 -15.98 6.88
CA ASN A 409 -1.34 -15.14 7.63
C ASN A 409 -0.84 -15.82 8.92
N ALA A 410 -1.70 -16.57 9.61
CA ALA A 410 -1.31 -17.34 10.79
C ALA A 410 -0.29 -18.41 10.46
N GLU A 411 -0.52 -19.18 9.39
CA GLU A 411 0.42 -20.17 8.89
C GLU A 411 1.77 -19.53 8.53
N ALA A 412 1.75 -18.44 7.75
CA ALA A 412 2.96 -17.71 7.36
C ALA A 412 3.74 -17.10 8.54
N GLY A 413 3.05 -16.83 9.65
CA GLY A 413 3.61 -16.23 10.85
C GLY A 413 3.88 -17.20 11.99
N ASP A 414 3.62 -18.49 11.81
CA ASP A 414 3.69 -19.52 12.88
C ASP A 414 2.90 -19.10 14.14
N SER A 415 1.67 -18.61 13.91
CA SER A 415 0.79 -18.08 14.95
C SER A 415 -0.14 -19.17 15.48
N ARG A 416 -0.41 -19.17 16.78
CA ARG A 416 -1.36 -20.06 17.44
C ARG A 416 -2.79 -19.53 17.46
N ALA A 417 -3.03 -18.34 16.87
CA ALA A 417 -4.34 -17.72 16.79
C ALA A 417 -5.33 -18.61 16.01
N ARG A 418 -6.54 -18.74 16.53
CA ARG A 418 -7.62 -19.53 15.92
C ARG A 418 -8.67 -18.58 15.33
N PHE A 419 -9.07 -18.82 14.08
CA PHE A 419 -10.00 -17.97 13.35
C PHE A 419 -11.31 -18.70 13.06
N ILE A 420 -12.42 -18.07 13.43
CA ILE A 420 -13.78 -18.60 13.39
C ILE A 420 -14.61 -17.73 12.47
N GLN A 421 -15.23 -18.33 11.46
CA GLN A 421 -16.20 -17.63 10.63
C GLN A 421 -17.55 -17.64 11.34
N LYS A 422 -17.94 -16.51 11.89
CA LYS A 422 -19.20 -16.33 12.60
C LYS A 422 -19.53 -14.85 12.74
N ASP A 423 -20.83 -14.53 12.86
CA ASP A 423 -21.23 -13.21 13.34
C ASP A 423 -20.82 -13.07 14.81
N CYS A 424 -20.04 -12.04 15.12
CA CYS A 424 -19.57 -11.79 16.48
C CYS A 424 -20.72 -11.59 17.46
N LEU A 425 -21.87 -11.06 17.03
CA LEU A 425 -23.06 -10.88 17.89
C LEU A 425 -23.69 -12.22 18.27
N SER A 426 -23.49 -13.28 17.52
CA SER A 426 -23.94 -14.63 17.82
C SER A 426 -22.84 -15.52 18.44
N PHE A 427 -21.61 -15.00 18.57
CA PHE A 427 -20.49 -15.70 19.19
C PHE A 427 -20.52 -15.55 20.72
N THR A 428 -20.14 -16.61 21.42
CA THR A 428 -19.93 -16.57 22.87
C THR A 428 -18.59 -17.22 23.18
N PRO A 429 -17.64 -16.52 23.79
CA PRO A 429 -16.38 -17.13 24.21
C PRO A 429 -16.62 -18.21 25.26
N ARG A 430 -15.85 -19.28 25.21
CA ARG A 430 -15.96 -20.40 26.17
C ARG A 430 -15.40 -20.07 27.54
N GLU A 431 -14.53 -19.09 27.61
CA GLU A 431 -13.87 -18.61 28.83
C GLU A 431 -13.97 -17.08 28.86
N PRO A 432 -13.95 -16.45 30.05
CA PRO A 432 -13.87 -15.01 30.15
C PRO A 432 -12.65 -14.45 29.40
N VAL A 433 -12.85 -13.35 28.70
CA VAL A 433 -11.84 -12.67 27.88
C VAL A 433 -11.10 -11.65 28.73
N ASP A 434 -9.79 -11.75 28.80
CA ASP A 434 -8.96 -10.80 29.54
C ASP A 434 -8.63 -9.57 28.70
N GLU A 435 -8.40 -9.77 27.39
CA GLU A 435 -8.02 -8.72 26.46
C GLU A 435 -8.87 -8.83 25.19
N LEU A 436 -9.63 -7.81 24.87
CA LEU A 436 -10.36 -7.71 23.61
C LEU A 436 -9.80 -6.55 22.79
N TYR A 437 -9.52 -6.83 21.52
CA TYR A 437 -9.07 -5.82 20.56
C TYR A 437 -9.99 -5.83 19.35
N ALA A 438 -10.49 -4.69 18.92
CA ALA A 438 -11.34 -4.60 17.74
C ALA A 438 -11.00 -3.38 16.88
N ASN A 439 -10.63 -3.64 15.63
CA ASN A 439 -10.64 -2.63 14.57
C ASN A 439 -12.03 -2.67 13.94
N LEU A 440 -12.96 -1.87 14.48
CA LEU A 440 -14.36 -1.87 14.08
C LEU A 440 -14.55 -1.34 12.64
N PRO A 441 -15.56 -1.81 11.88
CA PRO A 441 -15.83 -1.27 10.54
C PRO A 441 -16.13 0.24 10.58
N PHE A 442 -15.59 0.99 9.60
CA PHE A 442 -15.68 2.47 9.57
C PHE A 442 -16.88 3.00 8.76
N GLY A 443 -17.74 2.12 8.19
CA GLY A 443 -18.86 2.54 7.37
C GLY A 443 -18.53 3.07 5.97
N ASN A 444 -17.25 3.33 5.67
CA ASN A 444 -16.84 3.94 4.40
C ASN A 444 -16.29 2.92 3.36
N ARG A 445 -15.85 1.75 3.80
CA ARG A 445 -15.22 0.71 2.96
C ARG A 445 -15.81 -0.68 3.17
N VAL A 446 -16.40 -0.93 4.33
CA VAL A 446 -17.02 -2.19 4.73
C VAL A 446 -18.26 -1.85 5.57
N GLY A 447 -19.45 -2.34 5.19
CA GLY A 447 -20.73 -2.07 5.84
C GLY A 447 -21.30 -0.67 5.56
N THR A 448 -22.55 -0.47 5.91
CA THR A 448 -23.22 0.83 5.93
C THR A 448 -23.21 1.43 7.34
N HIS A 449 -23.58 2.71 7.48
CA HIS A 449 -23.76 3.32 8.81
C HIS A 449 -24.86 2.61 9.63
N GLU A 450 -25.91 2.11 8.97
CA GLU A 450 -26.99 1.35 9.62
C GLU A 450 -26.50 0.01 10.14
N ASP A 451 -25.70 -0.73 9.34
CA ASP A 451 -25.07 -1.99 9.76
C ASP A 451 -24.16 -1.77 10.97
N ASN A 452 -23.38 -0.68 10.95
CA ASN A 452 -22.49 -0.33 12.06
C ASN A 452 -23.25 0.03 13.33
N THR A 453 -24.43 0.66 13.21
CA THR A 453 -25.25 1.00 14.37
C THR A 453 -25.70 -0.24 15.13
N ALA A 454 -26.18 -1.27 14.41
CA ALA A 454 -26.57 -2.54 15.00
C ALA A 454 -25.36 -3.30 15.59
N LEU A 455 -24.26 -3.35 14.84
CA LEU A 455 -23.03 -4.02 15.29
C LEU A 455 -22.47 -3.40 16.56
N TYR A 456 -22.32 -2.05 16.60
CA TYR A 456 -21.72 -1.36 17.75
C TYR A 456 -22.59 -1.49 19.00
N ALA A 457 -23.91 -1.30 18.88
CA ALA A 457 -24.84 -1.48 19.99
C ALA A 457 -24.82 -2.92 20.51
N GLY A 458 -24.88 -3.91 19.62
CA GLY A 458 -24.86 -5.32 19.99
C GLY A 458 -23.52 -5.74 20.60
N LEU A 459 -22.39 -5.30 20.05
CA LEU A 459 -21.06 -5.61 20.60
C LEU A 459 -20.90 -5.00 22.00
N VAL A 460 -21.17 -3.70 22.15
CA VAL A 460 -21.07 -3.01 23.44
C VAL A 460 -21.93 -3.66 24.51
N HIS A 461 -23.15 -4.09 24.18
CA HIS A 461 -24.03 -4.81 25.09
C HIS A 461 -23.46 -6.16 25.56
N ARG A 462 -22.69 -6.85 24.72
CA ARG A 462 -22.09 -8.15 25.04
C ARG A 462 -20.76 -8.06 25.78
N LEU A 463 -20.02 -6.96 25.67
CA LEU A 463 -18.70 -6.81 26.30
C LEU A 463 -18.70 -7.13 27.80
N PRO A 464 -19.68 -6.71 28.64
CA PRO A 464 -19.70 -7.03 30.06
C PRO A 464 -19.79 -8.53 30.35
N ASP A 465 -20.47 -9.28 29.46
CA ASP A 465 -20.67 -10.71 29.62
C ASP A 465 -19.45 -11.53 29.12
N TRP A 466 -18.64 -10.95 28.25
CA TRP A 466 -17.44 -11.59 27.70
C TRP A 466 -16.19 -11.31 28.54
N LEU A 467 -16.06 -10.08 29.05
CA LEU A 467 -14.84 -9.66 29.75
C LEU A 467 -14.73 -10.33 31.13
N SER A 468 -13.54 -10.78 31.49
CA SER A 468 -13.22 -11.16 32.86
C SER A 468 -13.32 -9.95 33.80
N ALA A 469 -13.31 -10.18 35.11
CA ALA A 469 -13.45 -9.11 36.11
C ALA A 469 -12.37 -8.02 35.98
N SER A 470 -11.14 -8.39 35.59
CA SER A 470 -10.01 -7.49 35.34
C SER A 470 -9.77 -7.22 33.84
N GLY A 471 -10.62 -7.77 32.98
CA GLY A 471 -10.48 -7.68 31.53
C GLY A 471 -10.75 -6.27 30.99
N PHE A 472 -10.28 -6.03 29.79
CA PHE A 472 -10.50 -4.77 29.07
C PHE A 472 -10.83 -5.02 27.59
N ALA A 473 -11.44 -4.02 26.96
CA ALA A 473 -11.60 -3.98 25.51
C ALA A 473 -11.00 -2.68 24.94
N LEU A 474 -10.18 -2.83 23.89
CA LEU A 474 -9.73 -1.73 23.05
C LEU A 474 -10.57 -1.71 21.77
N LEU A 475 -11.28 -0.61 21.55
CA LEU A 475 -12.16 -0.38 20.41
C LEU A 475 -11.60 0.76 19.56
N TYR A 476 -11.27 0.48 18.31
CA TYR A 476 -10.66 1.40 17.36
C TYR A 476 -11.62 1.67 16.20
N THR A 477 -11.98 2.94 15.95
CA THR A 477 -13.01 3.29 14.97
C THR A 477 -12.92 4.72 14.47
N MET A 478 -13.46 4.97 13.27
CA MET A 478 -13.78 6.30 12.76
C MET A 478 -15.13 6.80 13.26
N GLU A 479 -16.09 5.90 13.53
CA GLU A 479 -17.42 6.26 14.03
C GLU A 479 -17.44 6.45 15.55
N TYR A 480 -16.53 7.27 16.05
CA TYR A 480 -16.31 7.45 17.47
C TYR A 480 -17.54 8.01 18.20
N ARG A 481 -18.37 8.85 17.54
CA ARG A 481 -19.60 9.40 18.13
C ARG A 481 -20.65 8.32 18.36
N LEU A 482 -20.79 7.41 17.39
CA LEU A 482 -21.67 6.26 17.51
C LEU A 482 -21.22 5.35 18.65
N LEU A 483 -19.93 4.99 18.68
CA LEU A 483 -19.38 4.15 19.74
C LEU A 483 -19.54 4.78 21.13
N GLU A 484 -19.26 6.07 21.26
CA GLU A 484 -19.41 6.80 22.52
C GLU A 484 -20.88 6.80 23.01
N THR A 485 -21.82 6.94 22.06
CA THR A 485 -23.27 6.87 22.38
C THR A 485 -23.65 5.47 22.86
N CYS A 486 -23.16 4.42 22.23
CA CYS A 486 -23.41 3.05 22.67
C CYS A 486 -22.82 2.78 24.06
N LEU A 487 -21.58 3.21 24.31
CA LEU A 487 -20.91 3.04 25.61
C LEU A 487 -21.63 3.78 26.73
N LYS A 488 -22.13 4.99 26.50
CA LYS A 488 -22.93 5.75 27.48
C LYS A 488 -24.27 5.06 27.87
N ARG A 489 -24.81 4.23 26.98
CA ARG A 489 -26.05 3.47 27.20
C ARG A 489 -25.84 2.13 27.91
N GLU A 490 -24.58 1.70 28.10
CA GLU A 490 -24.25 0.44 28.77
C GLU A 490 -23.59 0.73 30.15
N PRO A 491 -24.37 0.81 31.23
CA PRO A 491 -23.86 1.22 32.53
C PRO A 491 -22.92 0.21 33.18
N ARG A 492 -22.85 -1.04 32.65
CA ARG A 492 -21.93 -2.07 33.12
C ARG A 492 -20.52 -1.88 32.59
N LEU A 493 -20.28 -0.87 31.71
CA LEU A 493 -18.98 -0.51 31.17
C LEU A 493 -18.57 0.90 31.56
N ARG A 494 -17.28 1.10 31.72
CA ARG A 494 -16.68 2.42 31.88
C ARG A 494 -15.51 2.61 30.92
N ILE A 495 -15.41 3.80 30.33
CA ILE A 495 -14.24 4.22 29.56
C ILE A 495 -13.14 4.54 30.57
N ILE A 496 -11.99 3.87 30.45
CA ILE A 496 -10.83 4.10 31.33
C ILE A 496 -9.77 4.98 30.66
N ASP A 497 -9.73 4.99 29.33
CA ASP A 497 -8.85 5.88 28.58
C ASP A 497 -9.36 6.08 27.15
N ARG A 498 -8.89 7.16 26.51
CA ARG A 498 -9.25 7.51 25.14
C ARG A 498 -8.13 8.28 24.46
N THR A 499 -7.82 7.91 23.23
CA THR A 499 -6.88 8.65 22.37
C THR A 499 -7.35 8.65 20.92
N ALA A 500 -6.60 9.32 20.04
CA ALA A 500 -6.83 9.31 18.61
C ALA A 500 -5.48 9.20 17.88
N THR A 501 -5.51 8.62 16.68
CA THR A 501 -4.32 8.51 15.85
C THR A 501 -4.64 8.98 14.42
N GLU A 502 -3.68 8.85 13.52
CA GLU A 502 -3.86 9.16 12.11
C GLU A 502 -3.58 7.92 11.25
N ALA A 503 -4.46 7.64 10.30
CA ALA A 503 -4.34 6.50 9.40
C ALA A 503 -4.81 6.89 8.00
N GLY A 504 -3.86 7.14 7.08
CA GLY A 504 -4.16 7.42 5.67
C GLY A 504 -5.05 8.65 5.46
N GLY A 505 -4.81 9.73 6.21
CA GLY A 505 -5.60 10.97 6.15
C GLY A 505 -6.91 10.93 6.95
N LEU A 506 -7.18 9.85 7.66
CA LEU A 506 -8.30 9.70 8.59
C LEU A 506 -7.81 9.83 10.03
N THR A 507 -8.71 10.20 10.95
CA THR A 507 -8.41 10.33 12.39
C THR A 507 -9.27 9.37 13.19
N PRO A 508 -8.96 8.06 13.20
CA PRO A 508 -9.68 7.11 14.04
C PRO A 508 -9.38 7.33 15.53
N HIS A 509 -10.39 7.01 16.34
CA HIS A 509 -10.33 7.09 17.79
C HIS A 509 -10.17 5.71 18.41
N VAL A 510 -9.52 5.70 19.55
CA VAL A 510 -9.30 4.53 20.42
C VAL A 510 -10.07 4.74 21.71
N PHE A 511 -10.86 3.76 22.10
CA PHE A 511 -11.51 3.71 23.41
C PHE A 511 -11.02 2.49 24.15
N LEU A 512 -10.54 2.68 25.36
CA LEU A 512 -10.19 1.61 26.27
C LEU A 512 -11.28 1.53 27.33
N VAL A 513 -11.93 0.38 27.43
CA VAL A 513 -13.08 0.18 28.30
C VAL A 513 -12.91 -1.03 29.20
N ARG A 514 -13.54 -1.01 30.36
CA ARG A 514 -13.64 -2.10 31.33
C ARG A 514 -15.05 -2.28 31.82
N ARG A 515 -15.27 -3.37 32.50
CA ARG A 515 -16.46 -3.52 33.35
C ARG A 515 -16.46 -2.44 34.44
N ALA A 516 -17.64 -1.86 34.72
CA ALA A 516 -17.85 -0.87 35.76
C ALA A 516 -17.73 -1.46 37.17
#